data_9bc7fed5b99dff16d3e026488f2a0904
#
_entry.id   9bc7fed5b99dff16d3e026488f2a0904
#
_cell.length_a   1.000
_cell.length_b   1.000
_cell.length_c   1.000
_cell.angle_alpha   90.00
_cell.angle_beta   90.00
_cell.angle_gamma   90.00
#
_symmetry.space_group_name_H-M   'P 1'
#
loop_
_entity.id
_entity.type
_entity.pdbx_description
1 polymer ?
#
loop_
_entity_poly.entity_id
_entity_poly.type
_entity_poly.pdbx_seq_one_letter_code
_entity_poly.pdbx_strand_id
1 'polypeptide(L)'
;MIDDRLKSLIKYIDSEDLVIDIGCDHALIDIYLIKNNILNNIIISDISINALNQGILNIKKNKLDNKIDARCGNGLEVLNEFDNINTILISGMGTNTILKILDNKYLNKINKLIIQSNKDYYLLRKEVIKLGFMISDEEVIVSNNKMYINIVFVRGNKKYTDIELKYGISNMKNKKIYYEYLINKYQNILLSMQDKDKYTELQNEINILKELMK
;
A
#
# COMPACT_ATOMS: atom_id res chain seq x y z
N MET A 1 -18.94 -8.37 -2.77
CA MET A 1 -18.74 -7.79 -1.43
C MET A 1 -17.25 -7.46 -1.33
N ILE A 2 -16.88 -6.30 -0.82
CA ILE A 2 -15.47 -5.91 -0.62
C ILE A 2 -14.89 -6.71 0.56
N ASP A 3 -13.69 -7.26 0.41
CA ASP A 3 -13.02 -8.04 1.47
C ASP A 3 -12.41 -7.14 2.56
N ASP A 4 -12.03 -7.73 3.69
CA ASP A 4 -11.51 -6.97 4.83
C ASP A 4 -10.16 -6.32 4.54
N ARG A 5 -9.38 -6.89 3.61
CA ARG A 5 -8.12 -6.32 3.12
C ARG A 5 -8.36 -4.95 2.46
N LEU A 6 -9.31 -4.88 1.52
CA LEU A 6 -9.65 -3.62 0.85
C LEU A 6 -10.39 -2.66 1.79
N LYS A 7 -11.27 -3.16 2.66
CA LYS A 7 -11.94 -2.33 3.67
C LYS A 7 -10.96 -1.62 4.59
N SER A 8 -9.84 -2.27 4.93
CA SER A 8 -8.83 -1.68 5.80
C SER A 8 -8.15 -0.44 5.23
N LEU A 9 -8.20 -0.23 3.92
CA LEU A 9 -7.65 0.96 3.25
C LEU A 9 -8.59 2.16 3.33
N ILE A 10 -9.91 1.91 3.42
CA ILE A 10 -10.95 2.94 3.36
C ILE A 10 -10.80 3.98 4.48
N LYS A 11 -10.42 3.55 5.69
CA LYS A 11 -10.26 4.44 6.85
C LYS A 11 -9.16 5.50 6.72
N TYR A 12 -8.31 5.37 5.70
CA TYR A 12 -7.23 6.32 5.41
C TYR A 12 -7.63 7.35 4.33
N ILE A 13 -8.84 7.19 3.79
CA ILE A 13 -9.39 8.07 2.75
C ILE A 13 -10.37 9.04 3.41
N ASP A 14 -10.06 10.32 3.32
CA ASP A 14 -10.87 11.40 3.84
C ASP A 14 -11.76 11.99 2.73
N SER A 15 -12.86 12.65 3.10
CA SER A 15 -13.81 13.27 2.14
C SER A 15 -13.17 14.35 1.24
N GLU A 16 -12.09 14.95 1.73
CA GLU A 16 -11.32 16.00 1.04
C GLU A 16 -10.28 15.43 0.05
N ASP A 17 -10.07 14.12 0.06
CA ASP A 17 -9.09 13.48 -0.81
C ASP A 17 -9.57 13.48 -2.27
N LEU A 18 -8.67 13.87 -3.15
CA LEU A 18 -8.83 13.77 -4.59
C LEU A 18 -7.97 12.58 -5.05
N VAL A 19 -8.61 11.43 -5.19
CA VAL A 19 -7.94 10.13 -5.24
C VAL A 19 -7.77 9.63 -6.67
N ILE A 20 -6.58 9.07 -6.95
CA ILE A 20 -6.39 8.09 -8.03
C ILE A 20 -6.10 6.71 -7.44
N ASP A 21 -6.88 5.68 -7.83
CA ASP A 21 -6.59 4.27 -7.55
C ASP A 21 -5.86 3.64 -8.73
N ILE A 22 -4.64 3.15 -8.49
CA ILE A 22 -3.76 2.58 -9.52
C ILE A 22 -3.69 1.07 -9.39
N GLY A 23 -4.12 0.36 -10.44
CA GLY A 23 -4.32 -1.08 -10.44
C GLY A 23 -5.67 -1.44 -9.82
N CYS A 24 -6.71 -0.76 -10.26
CA CYS A 24 -8.07 -0.83 -9.70
C CYS A 24 -8.77 -2.17 -9.93
N ASP A 25 -8.27 -3.00 -10.86
CA ASP A 25 -8.82 -4.32 -11.20
C ASP A 25 -10.36 -4.25 -11.41
N HIS A 26 -11.15 -4.76 -10.50
CA HIS A 26 -12.61 -4.78 -10.57
C HIS A 26 -13.29 -3.51 -10.04
N ALA A 27 -12.55 -2.46 -9.67
CA ALA A 27 -13.04 -1.20 -9.09
C ALA A 27 -13.93 -1.37 -7.84
N LEU A 28 -13.64 -2.38 -7.01
CA LEU A 28 -14.52 -2.71 -5.88
C LEU A 28 -14.44 -1.68 -4.76
N ILE A 29 -13.23 -1.20 -4.45
CA ILE A 29 -13.02 -0.18 -3.42
C ILE A 29 -13.59 1.17 -3.87
N ASP A 30 -13.42 1.51 -5.14
CA ASP A 30 -13.87 2.77 -5.74
C ASP A 30 -15.39 2.89 -5.72
N ILE A 31 -16.07 1.83 -6.15
CA ILE A 31 -17.53 1.72 -6.10
C ILE A 31 -18.02 1.83 -4.65
N TYR A 32 -17.32 1.22 -3.71
CA TYR A 32 -17.67 1.33 -2.29
C TYR A 32 -17.53 2.75 -1.78
N LEU A 33 -16.41 3.44 -2.08
CA LEU A 33 -16.14 4.81 -1.66
C LEU A 33 -17.21 5.78 -2.15
N ILE A 34 -17.60 5.68 -3.42
CA ILE A 34 -18.63 6.55 -4.01
C ILE A 34 -20.02 6.23 -3.48
N LYS A 35 -20.38 4.93 -3.35
CA LYS A 35 -21.71 4.53 -2.84
C LYS A 35 -21.98 4.92 -1.41
N ASN A 36 -20.94 4.96 -0.59
CA ASN A 36 -21.04 5.34 0.83
C ASN A 36 -20.78 6.83 1.04
N ASN A 37 -20.72 7.64 -0.03
CA ASN A 37 -20.48 9.07 0.00
C ASN A 37 -19.21 9.47 0.75
N ILE A 38 -18.17 8.60 0.73
CA ILE A 38 -16.83 8.90 1.26
C ILE A 38 -16.13 9.84 0.29
N LEU A 39 -16.23 9.57 -1.01
CA LEU A 39 -15.75 10.44 -2.08
C LEU A 39 -16.91 10.85 -3.00
N ASN A 40 -16.79 12.02 -3.62
CA ASN A 40 -17.72 12.50 -4.65
C ASN A 40 -17.37 11.97 -6.04
N ASN A 41 -16.07 11.87 -6.33
CA ASN A 41 -15.52 11.33 -7.58
C ASN A 41 -14.15 10.69 -7.32
N ILE A 42 -13.69 9.89 -8.26
CA ILE A 42 -12.38 9.23 -8.21
C ILE A 42 -11.89 8.93 -9.63
N ILE A 43 -10.58 9.03 -9.85
CA ILE A 43 -9.93 8.48 -11.05
C ILE A 43 -9.44 7.07 -10.72
N ILE A 44 -9.66 6.12 -11.63
CA ILE A 44 -9.11 4.79 -11.52
C ILE A 44 -8.28 4.46 -12.74
N SER A 45 -7.22 3.67 -12.56
CA SER A 45 -6.39 3.24 -13.68
C SER A 45 -5.96 1.79 -13.56
N ASP A 46 -5.79 1.16 -14.71
CA ASP A 46 -5.14 -0.14 -14.82
C ASP A 46 -4.37 -0.20 -16.15
N ILE A 47 -3.21 -0.86 -16.14
CA ILE A 47 -2.42 -1.08 -17.36
C ILE A 47 -3.05 -2.17 -18.24
N SER A 48 -3.81 -3.08 -17.65
CA SER A 48 -4.54 -4.14 -18.32
C SER A 48 -5.92 -3.65 -18.74
N ILE A 49 -6.12 -3.49 -20.03
CA ILE A 49 -7.44 -3.12 -20.58
C ILE A 49 -8.53 -4.14 -20.20
N ASN A 50 -8.17 -5.42 -20.06
CA ASN A 50 -9.11 -6.47 -19.67
C ASN A 50 -9.55 -6.31 -18.20
N ALA A 51 -8.64 -6.02 -17.28
CA ALA A 51 -8.94 -5.74 -15.88
C ALA A 51 -9.81 -4.48 -15.77
N LEU A 52 -9.39 -3.39 -16.44
CA LEU A 52 -10.13 -2.14 -16.46
C LEU A 52 -11.56 -2.30 -17.00
N ASN A 53 -11.74 -3.08 -18.07
CA ASN A 53 -13.06 -3.34 -18.63
C ASN A 53 -14.01 -4.05 -17.65
N GLN A 54 -13.50 -4.95 -16.80
CA GLN A 54 -14.29 -5.55 -15.71
C GLN A 54 -14.69 -4.49 -14.68
N GLY A 55 -13.78 -3.60 -14.32
CA GLY A 55 -14.07 -2.43 -13.47
C GLY A 55 -15.17 -1.56 -14.09
N ILE A 56 -15.04 -1.18 -15.37
CA ILE A 56 -16.03 -0.38 -16.10
C ILE A 56 -17.40 -1.04 -16.12
N LEU A 57 -17.48 -2.36 -16.36
CA LEU A 57 -18.75 -3.10 -16.29
C LEU A 57 -19.39 -3.01 -14.91
N ASN A 58 -18.58 -3.16 -13.85
CA ASN A 58 -19.06 -3.02 -12.47
C ASN A 58 -19.54 -1.59 -12.18
N ILE A 59 -18.81 -0.57 -12.62
CA ILE A 59 -19.17 0.85 -12.48
C ILE A 59 -20.53 1.13 -13.15
N LYS A 60 -20.71 0.72 -14.39
CA LYS A 60 -21.98 0.87 -15.16
C LYS A 60 -23.15 0.14 -14.48
N LYS A 61 -22.93 -1.10 -14.03
CA LYS A 61 -23.94 -1.86 -13.27
C LYS A 61 -24.41 -1.14 -12.00
N ASN A 62 -23.54 -0.33 -11.41
CA ASN A 62 -23.82 0.48 -10.23
C ASN A 62 -24.27 1.92 -10.56
N LYS A 63 -24.35 2.30 -11.86
CA LYS A 63 -24.73 3.65 -12.34
C LYS A 63 -23.82 4.76 -11.79
N LEU A 64 -22.50 4.52 -11.78
CA LEU A 64 -21.48 5.42 -11.24
C LEU A 64 -20.52 5.96 -12.32
N ASP A 65 -20.84 5.80 -13.59
CA ASP A 65 -20.03 6.20 -14.73
C ASP A 65 -19.80 7.72 -14.88
N ASN A 66 -20.60 8.52 -14.17
CA ASN A 66 -20.40 9.97 -14.06
C ASN A 66 -19.58 10.42 -12.85
N LYS A 67 -19.16 9.47 -11.99
CA LYS A 67 -18.40 9.75 -10.76
C LYS A 67 -17.04 9.04 -10.70
N ILE A 68 -16.86 7.99 -11.50
CA ILE A 68 -15.63 7.20 -11.57
C ILE A 68 -15.07 7.31 -12.99
N ASP A 69 -13.93 7.97 -13.12
CA ASP A 69 -13.22 8.15 -14.39
C ASP A 69 -12.18 7.03 -14.55
N ALA A 70 -12.44 6.13 -15.51
CA ALA A 70 -11.63 4.94 -15.74
C ALA A 70 -10.69 5.14 -16.92
N ARG A 71 -9.37 5.05 -16.67
CA ARG A 71 -8.31 5.31 -17.64
C ARG A 71 -7.38 4.11 -17.81
N CYS A 72 -7.17 3.68 -19.06
CA CYS A 72 -6.19 2.63 -19.36
C CYS A 72 -4.80 3.23 -19.53
N GLY A 73 -3.82 2.75 -18.76
CA GLY A 73 -2.45 3.20 -18.88
C GLY A 73 -1.56 2.82 -17.70
N ASN A 74 -0.30 3.23 -17.76
CA ASN A 74 0.73 2.84 -16.81
C ASN A 74 0.80 3.84 -15.64
N GLY A 75 0.16 3.49 -14.53
CA GLY A 75 0.24 4.25 -13.28
C GLY A 75 -0.20 5.71 -13.44
N LEU A 76 0.68 6.65 -13.07
CA LEU A 76 0.42 8.10 -13.12
C LEU A 76 0.49 8.71 -14.53
N GLU A 77 0.92 7.96 -15.54
CA GLU A 77 0.97 8.46 -16.93
C GLU A 77 -0.42 8.75 -17.51
N VAL A 78 -1.48 8.22 -16.90
CA VAL A 78 -2.88 8.48 -17.29
C VAL A 78 -3.35 9.88 -16.88
N LEU A 79 -2.60 10.57 -16.01
CA LEU A 79 -2.95 11.92 -15.55
C LEU A 79 -2.54 12.97 -16.57
N ASN A 80 -3.32 14.05 -16.61
CA ASN A 80 -3.04 15.27 -17.36
C ASN A 80 -2.90 16.48 -16.40
N GLU A 81 -2.56 17.64 -16.93
CA GLU A 81 -2.31 18.85 -16.14
C GLU A 81 -3.55 19.42 -15.44
N PHE A 82 -4.74 19.11 -15.93
CA PHE A 82 -6.02 19.56 -15.37
C PHE A 82 -6.52 18.65 -14.25
N ASP A 83 -5.92 17.46 -14.10
CA ASP A 83 -6.29 16.56 -13.00
C ASP A 83 -5.80 17.12 -11.67
N ASN A 84 -6.75 17.37 -10.79
CA ASN A 84 -6.47 17.85 -9.44
C ASN A 84 -6.48 16.66 -8.47
N ILE A 85 -5.37 15.91 -8.43
CA ILE A 85 -5.19 14.74 -7.57
C ILE A 85 -4.19 15.07 -6.47
N ASN A 86 -4.52 14.72 -5.23
CA ASN A 86 -3.65 14.88 -4.06
C ASN A 86 -3.33 13.58 -3.33
N THR A 87 -4.05 12.49 -3.62
CA THR A 87 -3.93 11.20 -2.94
C THR A 87 -3.82 10.06 -3.94
N ILE A 88 -2.84 9.18 -3.74
CA ILE A 88 -2.67 7.95 -4.51
C ILE A 88 -3.03 6.76 -3.63
N LEU A 89 -3.87 5.88 -4.14
CA LEU A 89 -4.14 4.55 -3.61
C LEU A 89 -3.47 3.51 -4.50
N ILE A 90 -2.68 2.60 -3.93
CA ILE A 90 -2.10 1.44 -4.62
C ILE A 90 -2.21 0.23 -3.72
N SER A 91 -2.88 -0.82 -4.17
CA SER A 91 -2.96 -2.06 -3.41
C SER A 91 -2.68 -3.30 -4.26
N GLY A 92 -2.05 -4.32 -3.66
CA GLY A 92 -1.85 -5.61 -4.32
C GLY A 92 -0.70 -5.67 -5.33
N MET A 93 0.19 -4.67 -5.35
CA MET A 93 1.36 -4.62 -6.22
C MET A 93 2.66 -4.94 -5.48
N GLY A 94 3.71 -5.35 -6.22
CA GLY A 94 5.06 -5.49 -5.68
C GLY A 94 5.76 -4.14 -5.54
N THR A 95 6.63 -4.00 -4.54
CA THR A 95 7.36 -2.76 -4.24
C THR A 95 8.06 -2.15 -5.45
N ASN A 96 8.77 -2.95 -6.26
CA ASN A 96 9.46 -2.42 -7.44
C ASN A 96 8.50 -1.80 -8.48
N THR A 97 7.30 -2.35 -8.63
CA THR A 97 6.26 -1.79 -9.50
C THR A 97 5.74 -0.47 -8.94
N ILE A 98 5.48 -0.44 -7.63
CA ILE A 98 5.03 0.77 -6.93
C ILE A 98 6.06 1.90 -7.10
N LEU A 99 7.35 1.61 -6.86
CA LEU A 99 8.41 2.62 -6.98
C LEU A 99 8.55 3.15 -8.42
N LYS A 100 8.38 2.31 -9.43
CA LYS A 100 8.33 2.76 -10.84
C LYS A 100 7.14 3.67 -11.13
N ILE A 101 5.97 3.38 -10.56
CA ILE A 101 4.79 4.23 -10.69
C ILE A 101 5.02 5.60 -10.03
N LEU A 102 5.67 5.62 -8.87
CA LEU A 102 5.96 6.85 -8.14
C LEU A 102 7.08 7.70 -8.77
N ASP A 103 7.92 7.13 -9.64
CA ASP A 103 8.91 7.87 -10.43
C ASP A 103 8.22 8.61 -11.58
N ASN A 104 7.46 9.66 -11.24
CA ASN A 104 6.64 10.40 -12.18
C ASN A 104 6.52 11.87 -11.77
N LYS A 105 6.46 12.76 -12.77
CA LYS A 105 6.36 14.23 -12.57
C LYS A 105 5.13 14.65 -11.73
N TYR A 106 4.02 13.92 -11.82
CA TYR A 106 2.80 14.22 -11.07
C TYR A 106 2.93 13.93 -9.58
N LEU A 107 3.96 13.18 -9.15
CA LEU A 107 4.19 12.94 -7.72
C LEU A 107 4.35 14.24 -6.93
N ASN A 108 4.85 15.31 -7.54
CA ASN A 108 5.02 16.62 -6.88
C ASN A 108 3.70 17.24 -6.39
N LYS A 109 2.57 16.90 -7.00
CA LYS A 109 1.22 17.37 -6.60
C LYS A 109 0.61 16.50 -5.49
N ILE A 110 1.18 15.34 -5.20
CA ILE A 110 0.62 14.36 -4.28
C ILE A 110 1.02 14.66 -2.84
N ASN A 111 0.06 14.68 -1.94
CA ASN A 111 0.24 14.91 -0.51
C ASN A 111 0.17 13.63 0.32
N LYS A 112 -0.58 12.61 -0.16
CA LYS A 112 -0.81 11.37 0.56
C LYS A 112 -0.69 10.15 -0.35
N LEU A 113 -0.02 9.10 0.17
CA LEU A 113 0.06 7.79 -0.47
C LEU A 113 -0.52 6.76 0.48
N ILE A 114 -1.45 5.96 0.01
CA ILE A 114 -2.03 4.82 0.73
C ILE A 114 -1.58 3.57 -0.02
N ILE A 115 -0.63 2.84 0.56
CA ILE A 115 0.04 1.75 -0.14
C ILE A 115 -0.11 0.43 0.62
N GLN A 116 -0.51 -0.62 -0.09
CA GLN A 116 -0.47 -1.99 0.38
C GLN A 116 0.35 -2.83 -0.59
N SER A 117 1.64 -3.00 -0.28
CA SER A 117 2.55 -3.83 -1.09
C SER A 117 2.40 -5.30 -0.76
N ASN A 118 2.69 -6.17 -1.74
CA ASN A 118 2.70 -7.62 -1.54
C ASN A 118 4.01 -8.14 -0.89
N LYS A 119 5.08 -7.34 -0.89
CA LYS A 119 6.41 -7.76 -0.41
C LYS A 119 7.35 -6.58 -0.26
N ASP A 120 8.48 -6.83 0.41
CA ASP A 120 9.62 -5.91 0.52
C ASP A 120 9.27 -4.53 1.11
N TYR A 121 8.67 -4.56 2.30
CA TYR A 121 8.26 -3.36 3.01
C TYR A 121 9.44 -2.47 3.43
N TYR A 122 10.63 -3.06 3.68
CA TYR A 122 11.84 -2.31 3.99
C TYR A 122 12.23 -1.40 2.83
N LEU A 123 12.33 -1.95 1.62
CA LEU A 123 12.65 -1.19 0.42
C LEU A 123 11.59 -0.11 0.15
N LEU A 124 10.30 -0.47 0.31
CA LEU A 124 9.20 0.48 0.12
C LEU A 124 9.34 1.70 1.03
N ARG A 125 9.48 1.48 2.34
CA ARG A 125 9.65 2.58 3.31
C ARG A 125 10.86 3.44 2.98
N LYS A 126 12.01 2.80 2.77
CA LYS A 126 13.28 3.46 2.49
C LYS A 126 13.23 4.36 1.25
N GLU A 127 12.66 3.87 0.16
CA GLU A 127 12.64 4.61 -1.10
C GLU A 127 11.55 5.69 -1.13
N VAL A 128 10.35 5.43 -0.58
CA VAL A 128 9.29 6.45 -0.53
C VAL A 128 9.68 7.64 0.35
N ILE A 129 10.42 7.42 1.44
CA ILE A 129 10.94 8.50 2.29
C ILE A 129 11.90 9.41 1.50
N LYS A 130 12.74 8.87 0.62
CA LYS A 130 13.63 9.66 -0.24
C LYS A 130 12.88 10.56 -1.23
N LEU A 131 11.63 10.20 -1.56
CA LEU A 131 10.75 11.00 -2.42
C LEU A 131 10.09 12.18 -1.68
N GLY A 132 10.46 12.43 -0.42
CA GLY A 132 9.95 13.56 0.38
C GLY A 132 8.63 13.25 1.11
N PHE A 133 8.44 11.99 1.48
CA PHE A 133 7.31 11.56 2.30
C PHE A 133 7.78 11.05 3.66
N MET A 134 6.88 11.07 4.63
CA MET A 134 7.07 10.43 5.93
C MET A 134 5.92 9.46 6.20
N ILE A 135 6.18 8.41 6.97
CA ILE A 135 5.17 7.44 7.38
C ILE A 135 4.28 8.09 8.45
N SER A 136 2.99 8.21 8.18
CA SER A 136 2.00 8.74 9.12
C SER A 136 1.28 7.64 9.89
N ASP A 137 0.97 6.52 9.24
CA ASP A 137 0.32 5.35 9.88
C ASP A 137 0.77 4.05 9.23
N GLU A 138 0.78 2.98 10.00
CA GLU A 138 1.01 1.61 9.54
C GLU A 138 0.12 0.64 10.29
N GLU A 139 -0.38 -0.37 9.57
CA GLU A 139 -1.20 -1.41 10.16
C GLU A 139 -1.01 -2.76 9.50
N VAL A 140 -0.92 -3.79 10.31
CA VAL A 140 -0.94 -5.19 9.86
C VAL A 140 -2.39 -5.68 9.79
N ILE A 141 -2.74 -6.23 8.64
CA ILE A 141 -4.06 -6.79 8.36
C ILE A 141 -3.90 -8.28 8.04
N VAL A 142 -4.79 -9.10 8.61
CA VAL A 142 -4.91 -10.51 8.23
C VAL A 142 -6.26 -10.71 7.53
N SER A 143 -6.20 -11.18 6.30
CA SER A 143 -7.39 -11.49 5.50
C SER A 143 -7.16 -12.75 4.68
N ASN A 144 -8.10 -13.67 4.69
CA ASN A 144 -8.01 -14.94 3.97
C ASN A 144 -6.69 -15.71 4.25
N ASN A 145 -6.26 -15.78 5.51
CA ASN A 145 -5.01 -16.40 5.98
C ASN A 145 -3.73 -15.80 5.36
N LYS A 146 -3.80 -14.60 4.81
CA LYS A 146 -2.66 -13.84 4.32
C LYS A 146 -2.50 -12.56 5.12
N MET A 147 -1.24 -12.20 5.34
CA MET A 147 -0.88 -10.96 6.03
C MET A 147 -0.55 -9.88 5.01
N TYR A 148 -1.04 -8.68 5.28
CA TYR A 148 -0.80 -7.47 4.51
C TYR A 148 -0.37 -6.37 5.45
N ILE A 149 0.36 -5.38 4.93
CA ILE A 149 0.70 -4.17 5.69
C ILE A 149 0.22 -2.97 4.87
N ASN A 150 -0.68 -2.20 5.47
CA ASN A 150 -1.04 -0.89 4.96
C ASN A 150 -0.04 0.12 5.47
N ILE A 151 0.53 0.93 4.59
CA ILE A 151 1.43 2.02 4.94
C ILE A 151 0.86 3.31 4.35
N VAL A 152 0.64 4.29 5.19
CA VAL A 152 0.20 5.62 4.79
C VAL A 152 1.38 6.57 4.88
N PHE A 153 1.68 7.21 3.78
CA PHE A 153 2.71 8.24 3.71
C PHE A 153 2.07 9.59 3.44
N VAL A 154 2.61 10.63 4.07
CA VAL A 154 2.22 12.03 3.82
C VAL A 154 3.45 12.86 3.50
N ARG A 155 3.29 14.00 2.82
CA ARG A 155 4.41 14.91 2.59
C ARG A 155 5.03 15.32 3.90
N GLY A 156 6.35 15.24 3.96
CA GLY A 156 7.10 15.60 5.15
C GLY A 156 8.46 14.95 5.20
N ASN A 157 9.21 15.31 6.24
CA ASN A 157 10.55 14.79 6.47
C ASN A 157 10.67 14.34 7.92
N LYS A 158 10.91 13.06 8.13
CA LYS A 158 11.19 12.46 9.42
C LYS A 158 12.33 11.47 9.29
N LYS A 159 13.23 11.48 10.27
CA LYS A 159 14.31 10.48 10.34
C LYS A 159 13.77 9.20 10.97
N TYR A 160 14.16 8.08 10.42
CA TYR A 160 13.81 6.74 10.89
C TYR A 160 15.08 5.95 11.18
N THR A 161 15.04 5.12 12.19
CA THR A 161 16.06 4.10 12.42
C THR A 161 15.96 2.98 11.40
N ASP A 162 17.03 2.24 11.18
CA ASP A 162 16.99 1.06 10.29
C ASP A 162 16.01 0.00 10.80
N ILE A 163 15.84 -0.11 12.10
CA ILE A 163 14.85 -0.98 12.76
C ILE A 163 13.42 -0.57 12.37
N GLU A 164 13.09 0.72 12.43
CA GLU A 164 11.77 1.21 12.02
C GLU A 164 11.51 0.99 10.52
N LEU A 165 12.52 1.20 9.68
CA LEU A 165 12.39 0.92 8.25
C LEU A 165 12.17 -0.57 7.97
N LYS A 166 12.84 -1.45 8.73
CA LYS A 166 12.79 -2.89 8.54
C LYS A 166 11.50 -3.52 9.09
N TYR A 167 11.11 -3.12 10.28
CA TYR A 167 10.04 -3.79 11.01
C TYR A 167 8.78 -2.97 11.22
N GLY A 168 8.77 -1.71 10.81
CA GLY A 168 7.65 -0.79 10.97
C GLY A 168 7.87 0.21 12.10
N ILE A 169 7.14 1.31 12.05
CA ILE A 169 7.22 2.39 13.04
C ILE A 169 6.72 1.91 14.42
N SER A 170 7.17 2.60 15.48
CA SER A 170 6.90 2.19 16.86
C SER A 170 5.41 2.06 17.19
N ASN A 171 4.55 2.89 16.59
CA ASN A 171 3.08 2.87 16.76
C ASN A 171 2.33 2.08 15.69
N MET A 172 3.01 1.24 14.90
CA MET A 172 2.39 0.34 13.93
C MET A 172 1.32 -0.53 14.61
N LYS A 173 0.09 -0.50 14.10
CA LYS A 173 -1.02 -1.27 14.64
C LYS A 173 -0.88 -2.76 14.31
N ASN A 174 -1.25 -3.61 15.26
CA ASN A 174 -1.17 -5.07 15.13
C ASN A 174 0.24 -5.63 14.85
N LYS A 175 1.31 -4.87 15.17
CA LYS A 175 2.70 -5.23 14.86
C LYS A 175 3.15 -6.59 15.43
N LYS A 176 2.58 -7.04 16.55
CA LYS A 176 2.88 -8.36 17.14
C LYS A 176 2.63 -9.49 16.16
N ILE A 177 1.54 -9.45 15.40
CA ILE A 177 1.20 -10.45 14.37
C ILE A 177 2.33 -10.53 13.33
N TYR A 178 2.84 -9.39 12.89
CA TYR A 178 3.95 -9.33 11.92
C TYR A 178 5.25 -9.88 12.50
N TYR A 179 5.57 -9.52 13.74
CA TYR A 179 6.79 -9.98 14.39
C TYR A 179 6.76 -11.49 14.65
N GLU A 180 5.64 -12.03 15.12
CA GLU A 180 5.44 -13.48 15.28
C GLU A 180 5.57 -14.23 13.96
N TYR A 181 4.97 -13.68 12.89
CA TYR A 181 5.12 -14.24 11.54
C TYR A 181 6.59 -14.27 11.10
N LEU A 182 7.33 -13.16 11.29
CA LEU A 182 8.75 -13.10 10.92
C LEU A 182 9.61 -14.05 11.77
N ILE A 183 9.38 -14.12 13.08
CA ILE A 183 10.08 -15.03 13.98
C ILE A 183 9.89 -16.48 13.52
N ASN A 184 8.65 -16.90 13.29
CA ASN A 184 8.34 -18.25 12.81
C ASN A 184 8.99 -18.54 11.46
N LYS A 185 8.93 -17.59 10.52
CA LYS A 185 9.58 -17.70 9.22
C LYS A 185 11.08 -17.88 9.36
N TYR A 186 11.75 -17.06 10.18
CA TYR A 186 13.20 -17.11 10.38
C TYR A 186 13.64 -18.40 11.10
N GLN A 187 12.88 -18.84 12.12
CA GLN A 187 13.12 -20.12 12.78
C GLN A 187 13.05 -21.30 11.80
N ASN A 188 12.06 -21.32 10.90
CA ASN A 188 11.95 -22.38 9.88
C ASN A 188 13.13 -22.36 8.90
N ILE A 189 13.65 -21.17 8.53
CA ILE A 189 14.85 -21.06 7.69
C ILE A 189 16.08 -21.59 8.42
N LEU A 190 16.22 -21.30 9.72
CA LEU A 190 17.35 -21.78 10.53
C LEU A 190 17.43 -23.32 10.62
N LEU A 191 16.29 -24.04 10.54
CA LEU A 191 16.27 -25.50 10.60
C LEU A 191 17.05 -26.18 9.47
N SER A 192 17.17 -25.54 8.31
CA SER A 192 17.87 -26.06 7.13
C SER A 192 19.14 -25.29 6.77
N MET A 193 19.53 -24.30 7.57
CA MET A 193 20.63 -23.39 7.26
C MET A 193 21.99 -24.01 7.65
N GLN A 194 22.91 -24.11 6.68
CA GLN A 194 24.27 -24.60 6.89
C GLN A 194 25.31 -23.48 7.04
N ASP A 195 25.02 -22.28 6.52
CA ASP A 195 25.88 -21.11 6.58
C ASP A 195 25.85 -20.50 7.98
N LYS A 196 26.98 -20.59 8.70
CA LYS A 196 27.09 -20.12 10.09
C LYS A 196 26.95 -18.61 10.25
N ASP A 197 27.44 -17.83 9.30
CA ASP A 197 27.39 -16.37 9.37
C ASP A 197 25.93 -15.89 9.19
N LYS A 198 25.26 -16.40 8.18
CA LYS A 198 23.82 -16.14 7.97
C LYS A 198 22.93 -16.67 9.10
N TYR A 199 23.32 -17.81 9.71
CA TYR A 199 22.64 -18.33 10.88
C TYR A 199 22.69 -17.32 12.02
N THR A 200 23.88 -16.77 12.32
CA THR A 200 24.08 -15.78 13.38
C THR A 200 23.31 -14.49 13.09
N GLU A 201 23.35 -14.00 11.84
CA GLU A 201 22.57 -12.84 11.43
C GLU A 201 21.07 -13.05 11.69
N LEU A 202 20.52 -14.16 11.23
CA LEU A 202 19.10 -14.45 11.37
C LEU A 202 18.67 -14.66 12.82
N GLN A 203 19.56 -15.25 13.66
CA GLN A 203 19.34 -15.37 15.10
C GLN A 203 19.27 -13.99 15.78
N ASN A 204 20.13 -13.07 15.37
CA ASN A 204 20.11 -11.70 15.86
C ASN A 204 18.80 -10.97 15.47
N GLU A 205 18.32 -11.17 14.24
CA GLU A 205 17.02 -10.65 13.78
C GLU A 205 15.86 -11.15 14.67
N ILE A 206 15.85 -12.43 15.00
CA ILE A 206 14.86 -13.01 15.92
C ILE A 206 14.93 -12.35 17.31
N ASN A 207 16.13 -12.11 17.82
CA ASN A 207 16.30 -11.47 19.12
C ASN A 207 15.79 -10.03 19.11
N ILE A 208 16.10 -9.26 18.06
CA ILE A 208 15.56 -7.89 17.87
C ILE A 208 14.04 -7.91 17.86
N LEU A 209 13.42 -8.79 17.08
CA LEU A 209 11.95 -8.90 17.01
C LEU A 209 11.34 -9.24 18.37
N LYS A 210 11.95 -10.13 19.16
CA LYS A 210 11.51 -10.45 20.52
C LYS A 210 11.60 -9.25 21.46
N GLU A 211 12.63 -8.44 21.34
CA GLU A 211 12.75 -7.19 22.12
C GLU A 211 11.67 -6.16 21.74
N LEU A 212 11.38 -6.03 20.44
CA LEU A 212 10.32 -5.13 19.95
C LEU A 212 8.88 -5.55 20.35
N MET A 213 8.72 -6.79 20.83
CA MET A 213 7.44 -7.32 21.33
C MET A 213 7.19 -7.06 22.82
N LYS A 214 8.23 -6.74 23.59
CA LYS A 214 8.12 -6.38 25.01
C LYS A 214 7.53 -4.99 25.20
#